data_cd301d794e8cb6023d12521f00a5330f
#
_entry.id   cd301d794e8cb6023d12521f00a5330f
#
_cell.length_a   1.000
_cell.length_b   1.000
_cell.length_c   1.000
_cell.angle_alpha   90.00
_cell.angle_beta   90.00
_cell.angle_gamma   90.00
#
_symmetry.space_group_name_H-M   'P 1'
#
loop_
_entity.id
_entity.type
_entity.pdbx_description
1 polymer ?
#
loop_
_entity_poly.entity_id
_entity_poly.type
_entity_poly.pdbx_seq_one_letter_code
_entity_poly.pdbx_strand_id
1 'polypeptide(L)'
;TDLVELVRCLARRGVYTNLITAGVGISEGRIEALAEAGLDHIQLSFQGAFATTTEKIGNARGAHEKKIETARRVRATGLPLTIHAPIHRHNMNEVPDFIDLALDLGAERLEIANVQYAGWALLNRDALMPQRAAVERQVLIVEEAQERLRGIMTIDFVTPDYFAIYPKPCMGGWARDAFMVAPDGTVLPCHAAATIKTLQFERFGDRTLSQIWHDSAAFKAFRGTDWMQEPCRSCERKEIDWGGCRCQAMAIAGDAAASDPACIKSPFHDRMGALIDETTGAKSSEGT
;
A
#
# COMPACT_ATOMS: atom_id res chain seq x y z
N THR A 1 -10.09 -7.55 20.64
CA THR A 1 -11.07 -8.42 21.28
C THR A 1 -12.51 -8.04 20.89
N ASP A 2 -12.76 -6.83 20.53
CA ASP A 2 -14.05 -6.26 20.11
C ASP A 2 -14.26 -6.26 18.58
N LEU A 3 -13.30 -6.81 17.81
CA LEU A 3 -13.34 -6.81 16.34
C LEU A 3 -14.64 -7.42 15.78
N VAL A 4 -15.12 -8.53 16.35
CA VAL A 4 -16.38 -9.17 15.93
C VAL A 4 -17.57 -8.24 16.15
N GLU A 5 -17.57 -7.49 17.27
CA GLU A 5 -18.65 -6.54 17.57
C GLU A 5 -18.59 -5.31 16.63
N LEU A 6 -17.38 -4.83 16.32
CA LEU A 6 -17.19 -3.76 15.32
C LEU A 6 -17.70 -4.17 13.95
N VAL A 7 -17.34 -5.36 13.47
CA VAL A 7 -17.86 -5.91 12.21
C VAL A 7 -19.38 -5.98 12.22
N ARG A 8 -19.97 -6.56 13.28
CA ARG A 8 -21.43 -6.66 13.41
C ARG A 8 -22.11 -5.28 13.42
N CYS A 9 -21.48 -4.30 14.06
CA CYS A 9 -21.99 -2.93 14.10
C CYS A 9 -22.00 -2.27 12.70
N LEU A 10 -20.95 -2.51 11.90
CA LEU A 10 -20.82 -1.98 10.54
C LEU A 10 -21.75 -2.71 9.57
N ALA A 11 -21.83 -4.05 9.65
CA ALA A 11 -22.72 -4.87 8.83
C ALA A 11 -24.20 -4.45 8.98
N ARG A 12 -24.65 -4.20 10.23
CA ARG A 12 -26.01 -3.69 10.50
C ARG A 12 -26.31 -2.34 9.86
N ARG A 13 -25.29 -1.58 9.48
CA ARG A 13 -25.38 -0.28 8.81
C ARG A 13 -25.17 -0.34 7.31
N GLY A 14 -25.00 -1.55 6.75
CA GLY A 14 -24.73 -1.75 5.33
C GLY A 14 -23.37 -1.23 4.89
N VAL A 15 -22.41 -1.15 5.82
CA VAL A 15 -21.02 -0.74 5.50
C VAL A 15 -20.24 -1.96 5.10
N TYR A 16 -19.66 -1.95 3.90
CA TYR A 16 -18.76 -3.01 3.44
C TYR A 16 -17.49 -3.06 4.31
N THR A 17 -17.11 -4.27 4.71
CA THR A 17 -15.99 -4.50 5.61
C THR A 17 -14.94 -5.42 5.00
N ASN A 18 -13.67 -5.01 5.07
CA ASN A 18 -12.53 -5.84 4.68
C ASN A 18 -11.53 -5.94 5.85
N LEU A 19 -11.21 -7.14 6.28
CA LEU A 19 -10.19 -7.40 7.29
C LEU A 19 -8.85 -7.69 6.62
N ILE A 20 -7.88 -6.79 6.80
CA ILE A 20 -6.49 -7.00 6.37
C ILE A 20 -5.69 -7.55 7.55
N THR A 21 -5.06 -8.70 7.39
CA THR A 21 -4.35 -9.38 8.47
C THR A 21 -3.14 -10.16 7.98
N ALA A 22 -2.18 -10.38 8.89
CA ALA A 22 -1.07 -11.30 8.65
C ALA A 22 -1.50 -12.78 8.73
N GLY A 23 -2.66 -13.10 9.30
CA GLY A 23 -3.19 -14.46 9.41
C GLY A 23 -2.51 -15.38 10.43
N VAL A 24 -1.46 -14.93 11.10
CA VAL A 24 -0.62 -15.79 11.99
C VAL A 24 -1.19 -15.96 13.39
N GLY A 25 -1.92 -14.99 13.89
CA GLY A 25 -2.42 -14.96 15.28
C GLY A 25 -3.95 -15.08 15.38
N ILE A 26 -4.62 -15.51 14.33
CA ILE A 26 -6.08 -15.69 14.36
C ILE A 26 -6.41 -16.98 15.09
N SER A 27 -7.09 -16.87 16.24
CA SER A 27 -7.53 -18.03 17.02
C SER A 27 -8.58 -18.85 16.27
N GLU A 28 -8.69 -20.12 16.66
CA GLU A 28 -9.74 -21.01 16.19
C GLU A 28 -11.14 -20.43 16.45
N GLY A 29 -12.06 -20.60 15.55
CA GLY A 29 -13.41 -20.03 15.63
C GLY A 29 -13.52 -18.50 15.37
N ARG A 30 -12.38 -17.79 15.24
CA ARG A 30 -12.42 -16.33 15.07
C ARG A 30 -12.85 -15.92 13.66
N ILE A 31 -12.46 -16.67 12.64
CA ILE A 31 -12.84 -16.43 11.25
C ILE A 31 -14.33 -16.68 11.07
N GLU A 32 -14.81 -17.78 11.63
CA GLU A 32 -16.20 -18.17 11.63
C GLU A 32 -17.07 -17.12 12.33
N ALA A 33 -16.65 -16.65 13.50
CA ALA A 33 -17.34 -15.61 14.24
C ALA A 33 -17.38 -14.25 13.49
N LEU A 34 -16.33 -13.95 12.71
CA LEU A 34 -16.30 -12.75 11.85
C LEU A 34 -17.25 -12.90 10.64
N ALA A 35 -17.29 -14.07 10.02
CA ALA A 35 -18.22 -14.37 8.94
C ALA A 35 -19.68 -14.29 9.42
N GLU A 36 -20.01 -14.88 10.59
CA GLU A 36 -21.33 -14.80 11.23
C GLU A 36 -21.70 -13.36 11.63
N ALA A 37 -20.70 -12.53 11.96
CA ALA A 37 -20.90 -11.12 12.26
C ALA A 37 -21.22 -10.26 11.03
N GLY A 38 -21.04 -10.82 9.81
CA GLY A 38 -21.29 -10.14 8.54
C GLY A 38 -20.05 -9.48 7.95
N LEU A 39 -18.84 -10.02 8.20
CA LEU A 39 -17.64 -9.60 7.48
C LEU A 39 -17.79 -9.92 5.99
N ASP A 40 -17.44 -8.98 5.12
CA ASP A 40 -17.62 -9.13 3.68
C ASP A 40 -16.38 -9.73 2.99
N HIS A 41 -15.17 -9.49 3.52
CA HIS A 41 -13.93 -9.82 2.83
C HIS A 41 -12.74 -9.98 3.79
N ILE A 42 -11.81 -10.87 3.45
CA ILE A 42 -10.52 -11.00 4.13
C ILE A 42 -9.37 -10.87 3.14
N GLN A 43 -8.38 -10.07 3.51
CA GLN A 43 -7.11 -9.94 2.81
C GLN A 43 -5.97 -10.46 3.69
N LEU A 44 -5.25 -11.49 3.21
CA LEU A 44 -4.11 -12.10 3.90
C LEU A 44 -2.79 -11.67 3.26
N SER A 45 -1.88 -11.16 4.10
CA SER A 45 -0.55 -10.75 3.63
C SER A 45 0.47 -11.89 3.70
N PHE A 46 1.10 -12.20 2.56
CA PHE A 46 2.18 -13.18 2.44
C PHE A 46 3.49 -12.47 2.07
N GLN A 47 4.55 -12.63 2.87
CA GLN A 47 5.86 -12.01 2.64
C GLN A 47 6.74 -12.82 1.66
N GLY A 48 6.35 -14.03 1.34
CA GLY A 48 6.98 -14.92 0.37
C GLY A 48 5.98 -15.98 -0.09
N ALA A 49 6.13 -16.46 -1.32
CA ALA A 49 5.38 -17.61 -1.81
C ALA A 49 5.82 -18.92 -1.14
N PHE A 50 7.06 -18.94 -0.62
CA PHE A 50 7.64 -20.09 0.08
C PHE A 50 7.83 -19.83 1.56
N ALA A 51 7.85 -20.93 2.35
CA ALA A 51 8.07 -20.88 3.80
C ALA A 51 9.40 -20.19 4.14
N THR A 52 10.47 -20.52 3.43
CA THR A 52 11.81 -19.95 3.64
C THR A 52 11.83 -18.43 3.55
N THR A 53 11.18 -17.87 2.53
CA THR A 53 11.12 -16.42 2.30
C THR A 53 10.14 -15.74 3.27
N THR A 54 8.96 -16.32 3.47
CA THR A 54 7.97 -15.81 4.44
C THR A 54 8.55 -15.70 5.83
N GLU A 55 9.21 -16.75 6.31
CA GLU A 55 9.77 -16.81 7.66
C GLU A 55 10.99 -15.91 7.83
N LYS A 56 11.83 -15.82 6.81
CA LYS A 56 13.00 -14.93 6.81
C LYS A 56 12.57 -13.45 6.91
N ILE A 57 11.61 -13.04 6.09
CA ILE A 57 11.15 -11.63 6.04
C ILE A 57 10.30 -11.31 7.28
N GLY A 58 9.38 -12.21 7.65
CA GLY A 58 8.50 -12.03 8.80
C GLY A 58 9.15 -12.29 10.15
N ASN A 59 10.37 -12.81 10.17
CA ASN A 59 11.09 -13.26 11.37
C ASN A 59 10.20 -14.12 12.29
N ALA A 60 9.42 -15.04 11.70
CA ALA A 60 8.42 -15.84 12.41
C ALA A 60 8.38 -17.27 11.86
N ARG A 61 8.97 -18.21 12.63
CA ARG A 61 9.00 -19.63 12.26
C ARG A 61 7.58 -20.22 12.22
N GLY A 62 7.27 -21.05 11.20
CA GLY A 62 5.97 -21.65 10.99
C GLY A 62 4.88 -20.65 10.58
N ALA A 63 5.24 -19.42 10.21
CA ALA A 63 4.27 -18.41 9.83
C ALA A 63 3.61 -18.73 8.48
N HIS A 64 4.34 -19.36 7.56
CA HIS A 64 3.83 -19.69 6.23
C HIS A 64 2.69 -20.70 6.32
N GLU A 65 2.90 -21.82 7.01
CA GLU A 65 1.89 -22.87 7.20
C GLU A 65 0.64 -22.32 7.89
N LYS A 66 0.81 -21.47 8.93
CA LYS A 66 -0.31 -20.81 9.59
C LYS A 66 -1.12 -19.92 8.68
N LYS A 67 -0.47 -19.22 7.75
CA LYS A 67 -1.17 -18.39 6.74
C LYS A 67 -1.94 -19.26 5.75
N ILE A 68 -1.35 -20.36 5.28
CA ILE A 68 -2.01 -21.35 4.41
C ILE A 68 -3.25 -21.92 5.12
N GLU A 69 -3.12 -22.35 6.38
CA GLU A 69 -4.24 -22.85 7.16
C GLU A 69 -5.33 -21.79 7.34
N THR A 70 -4.93 -20.56 7.66
CA THR A 70 -5.86 -19.42 7.77
C THR A 70 -6.60 -19.18 6.45
N ALA A 71 -5.91 -19.20 5.30
CA ALA A 71 -6.53 -19.03 3.98
C ALA A 71 -7.56 -20.13 3.71
N ARG A 72 -7.24 -21.39 4.00
CA ARG A 72 -8.17 -22.52 3.84
C ARG A 72 -9.41 -22.37 4.73
N ARG A 73 -9.24 -21.90 5.95
CA ARG A 73 -10.37 -21.63 6.87
C ARG A 73 -11.24 -20.49 6.38
N VAL A 74 -10.64 -19.40 5.87
CA VAL A 74 -11.40 -18.31 5.21
C VAL A 74 -12.26 -18.86 4.09
N ARG A 75 -11.68 -19.67 3.20
CA ARG A 75 -12.43 -20.28 2.09
C ARG A 75 -13.55 -21.21 2.57
N ALA A 76 -13.35 -21.94 3.66
CA ALA A 76 -14.36 -22.82 4.24
C ALA A 76 -15.60 -22.06 4.75
N THR A 77 -15.45 -20.79 5.13
CA THR A 77 -16.60 -19.93 5.51
C THR A 77 -17.35 -19.32 4.34
N GLY A 78 -16.82 -19.44 3.12
CA GLY A 78 -17.37 -18.79 1.92
C GLY A 78 -17.02 -17.31 1.79
N LEU A 79 -16.20 -16.74 2.68
CA LEU A 79 -15.72 -15.37 2.55
C LEU A 79 -14.80 -15.21 1.34
N PRO A 80 -14.93 -14.12 0.57
CA PRO A 80 -13.95 -13.75 -0.45
C PRO A 80 -12.56 -13.57 0.15
N LEU A 81 -11.55 -14.07 -0.56
CA LEU A 81 -10.15 -14.04 -0.15
C LEU A 81 -9.32 -13.24 -1.14
N THR A 82 -8.58 -12.25 -0.63
CA THR A 82 -7.46 -11.63 -1.33
C THR A 82 -6.14 -12.09 -0.72
N ILE A 83 -5.20 -12.49 -1.56
CA ILE A 83 -3.80 -12.62 -1.18
C ILE A 83 -3.11 -11.29 -1.48
N HIS A 84 -2.40 -10.75 -0.50
CA HIS A 84 -1.59 -9.54 -0.66
C HIS A 84 -0.11 -9.90 -0.54
N ALA A 85 0.65 -9.62 -1.59
CA ALA A 85 2.07 -9.87 -1.70
C ALA A 85 2.83 -8.52 -1.70
N PRO A 86 3.44 -8.09 -0.57
CA PRO A 86 4.32 -6.92 -0.54
C PRO A 86 5.66 -7.28 -1.19
N ILE A 87 5.93 -6.70 -2.36
CA ILE A 87 7.09 -7.05 -3.19
C ILE A 87 8.24 -6.08 -2.98
N HIS A 88 9.42 -6.65 -2.80
CA HIS A 88 10.71 -5.97 -2.70
C HIS A 88 11.84 -6.86 -3.24
N ARG A 89 13.10 -6.38 -3.22
CA ARG A 89 14.27 -7.09 -3.77
C ARG A 89 14.36 -8.58 -3.40
N HIS A 90 13.94 -8.95 -2.19
CA HIS A 90 14.16 -10.31 -1.67
C HIS A 90 13.10 -11.34 -2.08
N ASN A 91 11.95 -10.91 -2.59
CA ASN A 91 10.86 -11.81 -2.97
C ASN A 91 10.29 -11.55 -4.37
N MET A 92 10.80 -10.55 -5.11
CA MET A 92 10.23 -10.21 -6.42
C MET A 92 10.40 -11.31 -7.48
N ASN A 93 11.36 -12.20 -7.33
CA ASN A 93 11.51 -13.35 -8.22
C ASN A 93 10.45 -14.44 -7.97
N GLU A 94 9.72 -14.36 -6.85
CA GLU A 94 8.63 -15.28 -6.48
C GLU A 94 7.26 -14.81 -7.01
N VAL A 95 7.19 -13.79 -7.87
CA VAL A 95 5.90 -13.31 -8.41
C VAL A 95 5.12 -14.39 -9.15
N PRO A 96 5.72 -15.24 -10.01
CA PRO A 96 5.00 -16.37 -10.58
C PRO A 96 4.45 -17.33 -9.52
N ASP A 97 5.25 -17.62 -8.49
CA ASP A 97 4.87 -18.53 -7.41
C ASP A 97 3.77 -17.94 -6.52
N PHE A 98 3.71 -16.61 -6.35
CA PHE A 98 2.58 -15.95 -5.68
C PHE A 98 1.28 -16.08 -6.47
N ILE A 99 1.34 -16.05 -7.80
CA ILE A 99 0.18 -16.26 -8.67
C ILE A 99 -0.33 -17.68 -8.49
N ASP A 100 0.55 -18.67 -8.53
CA ASP A 100 0.21 -20.08 -8.34
C ASP A 100 -0.32 -20.34 -6.93
N LEU A 101 0.32 -19.78 -5.90
CA LEU A 101 -0.14 -19.85 -4.51
C LEU A 101 -1.56 -19.28 -4.34
N ALA A 102 -1.85 -18.13 -4.93
CA ALA A 102 -3.18 -17.53 -4.85
C ALA A 102 -4.25 -18.39 -5.53
N LEU A 103 -3.92 -18.99 -6.68
CA LEU A 103 -4.80 -19.95 -7.37
C LEU A 103 -5.04 -21.19 -6.51
N ASP A 104 -4.00 -21.79 -5.96
CA ASP A 104 -4.08 -23.01 -5.14
C ASP A 104 -4.90 -22.79 -3.86
N LEU A 105 -4.86 -21.56 -3.30
CA LEU A 105 -5.67 -21.17 -2.16
C LEU A 105 -7.10 -20.77 -2.53
N GLY A 106 -7.43 -20.75 -3.82
CA GLY A 106 -8.76 -20.35 -4.31
C GLY A 106 -9.08 -18.89 -4.05
N ALA A 107 -8.07 -18.01 -4.07
CA ALA A 107 -8.29 -16.58 -3.91
C ALA A 107 -8.98 -15.99 -5.14
N GLU A 108 -9.93 -15.10 -4.94
CA GLU A 108 -10.59 -14.35 -6.02
C GLU A 108 -9.75 -13.18 -6.50
N ARG A 109 -8.78 -12.74 -5.65
CA ARG A 109 -7.92 -11.58 -5.94
C ARG A 109 -6.52 -11.80 -5.41
N LEU A 110 -5.55 -11.36 -6.20
CA LEU A 110 -4.14 -11.26 -5.80
C LEU A 110 -3.69 -9.80 -5.97
N GLU A 111 -3.25 -9.18 -4.88
CA GLU A 111 -2.62 -7.86 -4.92
C GLU A 111 -1.10 -7.99 -4.84
N ILE A 112 -0.42 -7.71 -5.94
CA ILE A 112 1.04 -7.67 -6.05
C ILE A 112 1.45 -6.20 -5.85
N ALA A 113 1.85 -5.85 -4.63
CA ALA A 113 2.12 -4.47 -4.23
C ALA A 113 3.61 -4.24 -4.01
N ASN A 114 4.27 -3.54 -4.93
CA ASN A 114 5.64 -3.11 -4.69
C ASN A 114 5.70 -2.13 -3.51
N VAL A 115 6.69 -2.33 -2.63
CA VAL A 115 6.89 -1.51 -1.44
C VAL A 115 7.05 -0.04 -1.82
N GLN A 116 6.29 0.83 -1.15
CA GLN A 116 6.44 2.27 -1.25
C GLN A 116 7.47 2.74 -0.22
N TYR A 117 8.42 3.55 -0.67
CA TYR A 117 9.54 3.98 0.17
C TYR A 117 9.16 5.21 1.01
N ALA A 118 8.52 4.94 2.14
CA ALA A 118 8.21 5.90 3.19
C ALA A 118 8.58 5.31 4.55
N GLY A 119 8.90 6.13 5.54
CA GLY A 119 9.23 5.69 6.90
C GLY A 119 10.36 4.65 6.91
N TRP A 120 10.12 3.48 7.52
CA TRP A 120 11.10 2.40 7.63
C TRP A 120 11.57 1.85 6.29
N ALA A 121 10.69 1.77 5.28
CA ALA A 121 11.08 1.30 3.95
C ALA A 121 12.08 2.26 3.29
N LEU A 122 11.91 3.58 3.46
CA LEU A 122 12.85 4.58 2.96
C LEU A 122 14.20 4.49 3.66
N LEU A 123 14.21 4.29 4.98
CA LEU A 123 15.46 4.12 5.75
C LEU A 123 16.23 2.85 5.37
N ASN A 124 15.52 1.81 4.92
CA ASN A 124 16.09 0.52 4.52
C ASN A 124 16.07 0.30 3.00
N ARG A 125 15.93 1.36 2.19
CA ARG A 125 15.79 1.26 0.74
C ARG A 125 16.93 0.47 0.08
N ASP A 126 18.16 0.61 0.58
CA ASP A 126 19.35 -0.06 0.03
C ASP A 126 19.22 -1.58 0.07
N ALA A 127 18.54 -2.11 1.09
CA ALA A 127 18.26 -3.53 1.21
C ALA A 127 17.00 -3.97 0.46
N LEU A 128 16.03 -3.08 0.29
CA LEU A 128 14.67 -3.44 -0.16
C LEU A 128 14.38 -3.06 -1.62
N MET A 129 15.01 -2.00 -2.15
CA MET A 129 14.70 -1.50 -3.49
C MET A 129 15.18 -2.45 -4.58
N PRO A 130 14.28 -2.89 -5.48
CA PRO A 130 14.65 -3.71 -6.63
C PRO A 130 15.37 -2.89 -7.69
N GLN A 131 16.08 -3.58 -8.56
CA GLN A 131 16.63 -2.98 -9.78
C GLN A 131 15.52 -2.74 -10.82
N ARG A 132 15.64 -1.66 -11.61
CA ARG A 132 14.66 -1.31 -12.66
C ARG A 132 14.36 -2.49 -13.59
N ALA A 133 15.39 -3.15 -14.14
CA ALA A 133 15.20 -4.28 -15.04
C ALA A 133 14.42 -5.45 -14.42
N ALA A 134 14.50 -5.62 -13.10
CA ALA A 134 13.74 -6.64 -12.40
C ALA A 134 12.26 -6.25 -12.26
N VAL A 135 11.97 -4.96 -12.05
CA VAL A 135 10.58 -4.45 -12.05
C VAL A 135 9.96 -4.54 -13.43
N GLU A 136 10.71 -4.21 -14.49
CA GLU A 136 10.23 -4.31 -15.88
C GLU A 136 9.87 -5.76 -16.26
N ARG A 137 10.69 -6.74 -15.86
CA ARG A 137 10.35 -8.17 -16.02
C ARG A 137 9.09 -8.55 -15.25
N GLN A 138 8.93 -8.04 -14.03
CA GLN A 138 7.75 -8.28 -13.22
C GLN A 138 6.46 -7.75 -13.89
N VAL A 139 6.53 -6.55 -14.51
CA VAL A 139 5.40 -5.98 -15.27
C VAL A 139 4.93 -6.98 -16.34
N LEU A 140 5.85 -7.50 -17.16
CA LEU A 140 5.50 -8.45 -18.24
C LEU A 140 4.87 -9.74 -17.71
N ILE A 141 5.41 -10.31 -16.62
CA ILE A 141 4.85 -11.52 -15.99
C ILE A 141 3.43 -11.27 -15.51
N VAL A 142 3.20 -10.11 -14.88
CA VAL A 142 1.88 -9.78 -14.33
C VAL A 142 0.88 -9.50 -15.43
N GLU A 143 1.25 -8.76 -16.49
CA GLU A 143 0.38 -8.49 -17.63
C GLU A 143 -0.06 -9.79 -18.33
N GLU A 144 0.86 -10.73 -18.56
CA GLU A 144 0.55 -12.05 -19.10
C GLU A 144 -0.42 -12.82 -18.19
N ALA A 145 -0.17 -12.81 -16.88
CA ALA A 145 -1.03 -13.50 -15.92
C ALA A 145 -2.42 -12.86 -15.82
N GLN A 146 -2.53 -11.52 -15.87
CA GLN A 146 -3.82 -10.82 -15.90
C GLN A 146 -4.68 -11.22 -17.09
N GLU A 147 -4.05 -11.36 -18.28
CA GLU A 147 -4.77 -11.83 -19.48
C GLU A 147 -5.18 -13.30 -19.37
N ARG A 148 -4.25 -14.17 -18.97
CA ARG A 148 -4.49 -15.62 -18.82
C ARG A 148 -5.55 -15.94 -17.78
N LEU A 149 -5.63 -15.17 -16.70
CA LEU A 149 -6.51 -15.41 -15.56
C LEU A 149 -7.77 -14.54 -15.56
N ARG A 150 -8.05 -13.87 -16.64
CA ARG A 150 -9.27 -13.04 -16.80
C ARG A 150 -10.53 -13.87 -16.54
N GLY A 151 -11.35 -13.42 -15.60
CA GLY A 151 -12.57 -14.14 -15.18
C GLY A 151 -12.35 -15.32 -14.21
N ILE A 152 -11.09 -15.62 -13.87
CA ILE A 152 -10.74 -16.65 -12.87
C ILE A 152 -10.29 -15.94 -11.57
N MET A 153 -9.31 -15.04 -11.66
CA MET A 153 -8.76 -14.30 -10.54
C MET A 153 -8.43 -12.88 -10.99
N THR A 154 -8.74 -11.89 -10.17
CA THR A 154 -8.30 -10.50 -10.41
C THR A 154 -6.89 -10.32 -9.87
N ILE A 155 -5.97 -9.77 -10.68
CA ILE A 155 -4.63 -9.41 -10.24
C ILE A 155 -4.50 -7.89 -10.25
N ASP A 156 -4.33 -7.29 -9.07
CA ASP A 156 -3.98 -5.88 -8.92
C ASP A 156 -2.46 -5.76 -8.86
N PHE A 157 -1.91 -4.86 -9.65
CA PHE A 157 -0.48 -4.63 -9.70
C PHE A 157 -0.14 -3.18 -9.34
N VAL A 158 0.55 -3.02 -8.22
CA VAL A 158 1.01 -1.71 -7.75
C VAL A 158 2.50 -1.57 -8.06
N THR A 159 2.82 -0.78 -9.10
CA THR A 159 4.21 -0.47 -9.47
C THR A 159 4.87 0.46 -8.46
N PRO A 160 6.21 0.41 -8.30
CA PRO A 160 6.94 1.37 -7.46
C PRO A 160 6.86 2.78 -8.06
N ASP A 161 6.58 3.78 -7.25
CA ASP A 161 6.56 5.18 -7.69
C ASP A 161 7.93 5.68 -8.17
N TYR A 162 9.00 5.11 -7.64
CA TYR A 162 10.39 5.42 -8.00
C TYR A 162 10.73 5.17 -9.47
N PHE A 163 9.97 4.33 -10.17
CA PHE A 163 10.16 4.02 -11.61
C PHE A 163 9.05 4.60 -12.49
N ALA A 164 8.15 5.40 -11.90
CA ALA A 164 7.08 6.04 -12.64
C ALA A 164 7.57 7.28 -13.41
N ILE A 165 6.88 7.63 -14.50
CA ILE A 165 7.06 8.89 -15.22
C ILE A 165 6.24 10.00 -14.57
N TYR A 166 5.06 9.65 -14.08
CA TYR A 166 4.15 10.52 -13.37
C TYR A 166 3.70 9.86 -12.05
N PRO A 167 3.49 10.65 -11.00
CA PRO A 167 3.06 10.09 -9.72
C PRO A 167 1.62 9.58 -9.79
N LYS A 168 1.31 8.66 -8.89
CA LYS A 168 -0.07 8.26 -8.61
C LYS A 168 -0.79 9.33 -7.80
N PRO A 169 -2.12 9.47 -7.94
CA PRO A 169 -2.89 10.33 -7.07
C PRO A 169 -2.79 9.84 -5.62
N CYS A 170 -2.48 10.73 -4.69
CA CYS A 170 -2.41 10.42 -3.27
C CYS A 170 -3.80 10.04 -2.74
N MET A 171 -4.09 8.76 -2.59
CA MET A 171 -5.40 8.26 -2.12
C MET A 171 -6.60 8.87 -2.89
N GLY A 172 -6.48 9.02 -4.20
CA GLY A 172 -7.50 9.69 -5.02
C GLY A 172 -7.53 11.22 -4.90
N GLY A 173 -6.60 11.80 -4.15
CA GLY A 173 -6.49 13.18 -3.75
C GLY A 173 -6.44 13.31 -2.23
N TRP A 174 -5.64 14.25 -1.70
CA TRP A 174 -5.46 14.45 -0.27
C TRP A 174 -6.78 14.72 0.47
N ALA A 175 -7.13 13.84 1.42
CA ALA A 175 -8.37 13.95 2.22
C ALA A 175 -9.64 14.13 1.38
N ARG A 176 -9.70 13.54 0.18
CA ARG A 176 -10.83 13.64 -0.73
C ARG A 176 -11.80 12.48 -0.59
N ASP A 177 -11.30 11.26 -0.68
CA ASP A 177 -12.15 10.07 -0.77
C ASP A 177 -11.99 9.12 0.42
N ALA A 178 -10.94 9.30 1.23
CA ALA A 178 -10.63 8.41 2.34
C ALA A 178 -9.98 9.13 3.52
N PHE A 179 -10.11 8.54 4.68
CA PHE A 179 -9.30 8.82 5.88
C PHE A 179 -9.02 7.51 6.62
N MET A 180 -8.12 7.58 7.57
CA MET A 180 -7.73 6.46 8.42
C MET A 180 -7.76 6.93 9.88
N VAL A 181 -8.12 6.03 10.79
CA VAL A 181 -8.00 6.23 12.22
C VAL A 181 -6.90 5.30 12.73
N ALA A 182 -5.83 5.88 13.25
CA ALA A 182 -4.71 5.12 13.83
C ALA A 182 -5.11 4.48 15.18
N PRO A 183 -4.36 3.48 15.67
CA PRO A 183 -4.70 2.80 16.93
C PRO A 183 -4.79 3.71 18.16
N ASP A 184 -4.11 4.84 18.15
CA ASP A 184 -4.16 5.86 19.20
C ASP A 184 -5.33 6.86 19.04
N GLY A 185 -6.16 6.68 17.99
CA GLY A 185 -7.27 7.56 17.65
C GLY A 185 -6.92 8.74 16.76
N THR A 186 -5.65 8.91 16.34
CA THR A 186 -5.27 9.97 15.40
C THR A 186 -5.92 9.76 14.05
N VAL A 187 -6.52 10.79 13.49
CA VAL A 187 -7.19 10.75 12.19
C VAL A 187 -6.29 11.34 11.11
N LEU A 188 -6.03 10.54 10.09
CA LEU A 188 -5.05 10.82 9.04
C LEU A 188 -5.71 10.72 7.65
N PRO A 189 -5.32 11.55 6.66
CA PRO A 189 -5.78 11.39 5.27
C PRO A 189 -5.19 10.16 4.58
N CYS A 190 -4.03 9.66 5.03
CA CYS A 190 -3.46 8.35 4.67
C CYS A 190 -2.51 7.87 5.77
N HIS A 191 -2.17 6.59 5.78
CA HIS A 191 -1.30 5.99 6.83
C HIS A 191 0.11 6.60 6.90
N ALA A 192 0.65 7.13 5.79
CA ALA A 192 1.97 7.75 5.77
C ALA A 192 1.95 9.23 6.18
N ALA A 193 0.79 9.88 6.28
CA ALA A 193 0.67 11.32 6.54
C ALA A 193 1.31 11.76 7.86
N ALA A 194 1.36 10.88 8.86
CA ALA A 194 2.02 11.15 10.14
C ALA A 194 3.53 11.46 10.02
N THR A 195 4.16 11.14 8.86
CA THR A 195 5.56 11.50 8.57
C THR A 195 5.75 12.99 8.26
N ILE A 196 4.68 13.70 7.89
CA ILE A 196 4.72 15.16 7.63
C ILE A 196 4.65 15.90 8.95
N LYS A 197 5.82 16.18 9.54
CA LYS A 197 5.93 16.78 10.87
C LYS A 197 5.48 18.25 10.94
N THR A 198 5.27 18.90 9.82
CA THR A 198 4.73 20.26 9.72
C THR A 198 3.21 20.32 9.87
N LEU A 199 2.51 19.18 9.84
CA LEU A 199 1.07 19.07 10.03
C LEU A 199 0.75 18.53 11.43
N GLN A 200 -0.32 19.05 12.02
CA GLN A 200 -0.88 18.54 13.28
C GLN A 200 -2.20 17.84 12.98
N PHE A 201 -2.29 16.56 13.35
CA PHE A 201 -3.48 15.74 13.13
C PHE A 201 -4.24 15.61 14.45
N GLU A 202 -5.54 15.81 14.36
CA GLU A 202 -6.46 15.68 15.49
C GLU A 202 -6.82 14.22 15.78
N ARG A 203 -7.33 13.99 16.98
CA ARG A 203 -7.77 12.66 17.42
C ARG A 203 -9.29 12.58 17.45
N PHE A 204 -9.80 11.41 17.05
CA PHE A 204 -11.18 11.04 17.32
C PHE A 204 -11.41 10.94 18.84
N GLY A 205 -12.47 11.58 19.31
CA GLY A 205 -12.76 11.73 20.74
C GLY A 205 -12.56 13.15 21.22
N ASP A 206 -11.49 13.84 20.79
CA ASP A 206 -11.31 15.26 21.05
C ASP A 206 -12.19 16.10 20.11
N ARG A 207 -12.36 15.60 18.86
CA ARG A 207 -13.28 16.15 17.86
C ARG A 207 -14.01 15.01 17.15
N THR A 208 -15.20 15.29 16.60
CA THR A 208 -15.92 14.31 15.77
C THR A 208 -15.21 14.10 14.42
N LEU A 209 -15.39 12.92 13.79
CA LEU A 209 -14.84 12.66 12.46
C LEU A 209 -15.32 13.69 11.43
N SER A 210 -16.58 14.12 11.50
CA SER A 210 -17.12 15.15 10.62
C SER A 210 -16.39 16.50 10.79
N GLN A 211 -16.14 16.94 12.03
CA GLN A 211 -15.38 18.17 12.30
C GLN A 211 -13.93 18.05 11.78
N ILE A 212 -13.28 16.91 12.00
CA ILE A 212 -11.93 16.67 11.51
C ILE A 212 -11.91 16.71 9.98
N TRP A 213 -12.84 16.00 9.32
CA TRP A 213 -12.93 15.93 7.87
C TRP A 213 -13.14 17.31 7.21
N HIS A 214 -14.01 18.14 7.79
CA HIS A 214 -14.40 19.39 7.18
C HIS A 214 -13.56 20.59 7.63
N ASP A 215 -13.07 20.60 8.87
CA ASP A 215 -12.50 21.79 9.48
C ASP A 215 -11.00 21.70 9.79
N SER A 216 -10.42 20.49 9.85
CA SER A 216 -9.01 20.31 10.15
C SER A 216 -8.11 21.03 9.16
N ALA A 217 -7.16 21.82 9.68
CA ALA A 217 -6.16 22.48 8.86
C ALA A 217 -5.30 21.46 8.10
N ALA A 218 -4.94 20.34 8.73
CA ALA A 218 -4.16 19.27 8.11
C ALA A 218 -4.91 18.59 6.97
N PHE A 219 -6.23 18.39 7.10
CA PHE A 219 -7.05 17.81 6.02
C PHE A 219 -7.27 18.80 4.87
N LYS A 220 -7.33 20.10 5.15
CA LYS A 220 -7.47 21.15 4.13
C LYS A 220 -6.17 21.49 3.41
N ALA A 221 -5.02 21.19 4.01
CA ALA A 221 -3.70 21.67 3.56
C ALA A 221 -3.42 21.39 2.07
N PHE A 222 -3.82 20.20 1.58
CA PHE A 222 -3.58 19.77 0.20
C PHE A 222 -4.84 19.28 -0.51
N ARG A 223 -6.02 19.64 -0.02
CA ARG A 223 -7.28 19.30 -0.66
C ARG A 223 -7.52 20.21 -1.87
N GLY A 224 -7.93 19.63 -3.02
CA GLY A 224 -8.13 20.37 -4.25
C GLY A 224 -6.81 20.74 -4.94
N THR A 225 -6.79 21.81 -5.70
CA THR A 225 -5.65 22.23 -6.53
C THR A 225 -5.11 23.62 -6.19
N ASP A 226 -5.80 24.41 -5.37
CA ASP A 226 -5.46 25.81 -5.11
C ASP A 226 -4.12 25.98 -4.34
N TRP A 227 -3.73 24.97 -3.58
CA TRP A 227 -2.46 24.92 -2.82
C TRP A 227 -1.24 24.70 -3.72
N MET A 228 -1.44 24.21 -4.96
CA MET A 228 -0.36 23.77 -5.84
C MET A 228 0.54 24.92 -6.26
N GLN A 229 1.84 24.66 -6.27
CA GLN A 229 2.87 25.51 -6.84
C GLN A 229 3.23 25.03 -8.25
N GLU A 230 4.01 25.85 -9.01
CA GLU A 230 4.55 25.38 -10.27
C GLU A 230 5.54 24.22 -10.04
N PRO A 231 5.60 23.23 -10.93
CA PRO A 231 4.89 23.11 -12.23
C PRO A 231 3.47 22.54 -12.14
N CYS A 232 3.00 22.11 -10.95
CA CYS A 232 1.70 21.45 -10.81
C CYS A 232 0.52 22.39 -11.05
N ARG A 233 0.62 23.67 -10.66
CA ARG A 233 -0.46 24.67 -10.79
C ARG A 233 -0.95 24.83 -12.24
N SER A 234 -0.03 24.90 -13.20
CA SER A 234 -0.36 25.05 -14.63
C SER A 234 -0.42 23.72 -15.39
N CYS A 235 -0.19 22.58 -14.73
CA CYS A 235 -0.11 21.29 -15.39
C CYS A 235 -1.50 20.76 -15.77
N GLU A 236 -1.60 20.22 -17.00
CA GLU A 236 -2.81 19.55 -17.48
C GLU A 236 -3.18 18.30 -16.67
N ARG A 237 -2.24 17.74 -15.90
CA ARG A 237 -2.43 16.56 -15.05
C ARG A 237 -2.89 16.88 -13.63
N LYS A 238 -3.01 18.15 -13.23
CA LYS A 238 -3.26 18.54 -11.84
C LYS A 238 -4.50 17.89 -11.20
N GLU A 239 -5.52 17.57 -12.01
CA GLU A 239 -6.74 16.90 -11.56
C GLU A 239 -6.72 15.38 -11.80
N ILE A 240 -5.62 14.85 -12.38
CA ILE A 240 -5.40 13.41 -12.57
C ILE A 240 -4.59 12.85 -11.42
N ASP A 241 -3.42 13.45 -11.14
CA ASP A 241 -2.49 12.96 -10.11
C ASP A 241 -2.52 13.77 -8.80
N TRP A 242 -3.29 14.87 -8.75
CA TRP A 242 -3.45 15.72 -7.56
C TRP A 242 -2.12 16.17 -6.93
N GLY A 243 -1.08 16.33 -7.77
CA GLY A 243 0.27 16.69 -7.36
C GLY A 243 1.07 15.54 -6.74
N GLY A 244 0.54 14.31 -6.75
CA GLY A 244 1.22 13.11 -6.26
C GLY A 244 1.24 12.94 -4.75
N CYS A 245 2.19 12.17 -4.22
CA CYS A 245 2.30 11.82 -2.82
C CYS A 245 2.95 12.93 -1.98
N ARG A 246 2.20 13.51 -1.03
CA ARG A 246 2.71 14.58 -0.13
C ARG A 246 3.77 14.09 0.83
N CYS A 247 3.66 12.82 1.26
CA CYS A 247 4.65 12.21 2.15
C CYS A 247 5.99 12.01 1.44
N GLN A 248 5.97 11.63 0.15
CA GLN A 248 7.15 11.47 -0.69
C GLN A 248 7.78 12.83 -1.03
N ALA A 249 6.97 13.84 -1.34
CA ALA A 249 7.44 15.21 -1.51
C ALA A 249 8.15 15.71 -0.24
N MET A 250 7.56 15.52 0.94
CA MET A 250 8.19 15.87 2.22
C MET A 250 9.51 15.12 2.43
N ALA A 251 9.54 13.81 2.17
CA ALA A 251 10.71 12.96 2.43
C ALA A 251 11.90 13.29 1.52
N ILE A 252 11.68 13.60 0.25
CA ILE A 252 12.72 13.75 -0.77
C ILE A 252 13.01 15.24 -1.08
N ALA A 253 11.97 16.06 -1.20
CA ALA A 253 12.13 17.48 -1.47
C ALA A 253 12.26 18.35 -0.19
N GLY A 254 11.84 17.81 0.97
CA GLY A 254 11.84 18.55 2.25
C GLY A 254 10.62 19.44 2.46
N ASP A 255 9.68 19.44 1.52
CA ASP A 255 8.45 20.22 1.57
C ASP A 255 7.28 19.41 1.04
N ALA A 256 6.24 19.25 1.87
CA ALA A 256 5.03 18.51 1.47
C ALA A 256 4.20 19.24 0.39
N ALA A 257 4.40 20.54 0.19
CA ALA A 257 3.75 21.32 -0.85
C ALA A 257 4.51 21.29 -2.19
N ALA A 258 5.75 20.77 -2.21
CA ALA A 258 6.52 20.63 -3.45
C ALA A 258 5.84 19.65 -4.43
N SER A 259 6.15 19.77 -5.72
CA SER A 259 5.77 18.74 -6.71
C SER A 259 6.41 17.42 -6.35
N ASP A 260 5.64 16.32 -6.52
CA ASP A 260 6.15 14.99 -6.23
C ASP A 260 7.41 14.67 -7.03
N PRO A 261 8.52 14.24 -6.40
CA PRO A 261 9.75 13.85 -7.10
C PRO A 261 9.59 12.69 -8.10
N ALA A 262 8.54 11.87 -7.99
CA ALA A 262 8.21 10.85 -9.00
C ALA A 262 7.79 11.48 -10.35
N CYS A 263 7.36 12.74 -10.36
CA CYS A 263 6.99 13.43 -11.59
C CYS A 263 8.23 13.88 -12.35
N ILE A 264 8.35 13.50 -13.64
CA ILE A 264 9.45 13.95 -14.51
C ILE A 264 9.48 15.48 -14.68
N LYS A 265 8.35 16.18 -14.48
CA LYS A 265 8.27 17.65 -14.50
C LYS A 265 8.70 18.30 -13.19
N SER A 266 8.95 17.50 -12.14
CA SER A 266 9.37 18.04 -10.84
C SER A 266 10.82 18.50 -10.87
N PRO A 267 11.14 19.70 -10.32
CA PRO A 267 12.53 20.14 -10.16
C PRO A 267 13.32 19.26 -9.16
N PHE A 268 12.63 18.34 -8.47
CA PHE A 268 13.24 17.39 -7.53
C PHE A 268 13.36 15.98 -8.09
N HIS A 269 13.04 15.76 -9.38
CA HIS A 269 13.07 14.44 -10.00
C HIS A 269 14.46 13.79 -9.94
N ASP A 270 15.51 14.56 -10.17
CA ASP A 270 16.89 14.08 -10.12
C ASP A 270 17.29 13.55 -8.73
N ARG A 271 16.68 14.08 -7.65
CA ARG A 271 16.93 13.56 -6.29
C ARG A 271 16.39 12.13 -6.13
N MET A 272 15.28 11.81 -6.76
CA MET A 272 14.75 10.43 -6.77
C MET A 272 15.64 9.51 -7.62
N GLY A 273 16.12 9.98 -8.76
CA GLY A 273 17.11 9.27 -9.59
C GLY A 273 18.36 8.94 -8.79
N ALA A 274 18.95 9.89 -8.09
CA ALA A 274 20.12 9.68 -7.24
C ALA A 274 19.89 8.62 -6.15
N LEU A 275 18.71 8.59 -5.50
CA LEU A 275 18.37 7.56 -4.52
C LEU A 275 18.30 6.14 -5.14
N ILE A 276 17.87 6.04 -6.39
CA ILE A 276 17.87 4.77 -7.13
C ILE A 276 19.30 4.33 -7.45
N ASP A 277 20.14 5.23 -7.97
CA ASP A 277 21.51 4.96 -8.38
C ASP A 277 22.39 4.56 -7.20
N GLU A 278 22.30 5.27 -6.08
CA GLU A 278 22.98 4.90 -4.83
C GLU A 278 22.64 3.48 -4.39
N THR A 279 21.38 3.10 -4.49
CA THR A 279 20.87 1.80 -4.03
C THR A 279 21.23 0.66 -4.98
N THR A 280 21.29 0.92 -6.28
CA THR A 280 21.57 -0.10 -7.31
C THR A 280 23.05 -0.31 -7.59
N GLY A 281 23.93 0.49 -6.97
CA GLY A 281 25.38 0.40 -7.15
C GLY A 281 25.90 0.92 -8.50
N ALA A 282 25.06 1.63 -9.25
CA ALA A 282 25.46 2.36 -10.45
C ALA A 282 26.23 3.64 -10.05
N LYS A 283 27.44 3.48 -9.49
CA LYS A 283 28.37 4.61 -9.46
C LYS A 283 28.69 4.95 -10.91
N SER A 284 28.32 6.15 -11.31
CA SER A 284 28.74 6.75 -12.57
C SER A 284 30.26 6.59 -12.72
N SER A 285 30.70 5.72 -13.63
CA SER A 285 32.03 5.72 -14.19
C SER A 285 32.11 6.86 -15.21
N GLU A 286 32.04 8.09 -14.74
CA GLU A 286 32.37 9.28 -15.51
C GLU A 286 33.41 10.07 -14.71
N GLY A 287 34.63 10.04 -15.21
CA GLY A 287 35.68 10.96 -14.72
C GLY A 287 37.08 10.40 -14.64
N THR A 288 37.69 10.09 -15.77
CA THR A 288 39.12 10.38 -16.03
C THR A 288 39.29 10.81 -17.47
#